data_6d07b8c48b993f5dd5bd75b4bceda504
#
_entry.id   6d07b8c48b993f5dd5bd75b4bceda504
#
_cell.length_a   1.000
_cell.length_b   1.000
_cell.length_c   1.000
_cell.angle_alpha   90.00
_cell.angle_beta   90.00
_cell.angle_gamma   90.00
#
_symmetry.space_group_name_H-M   'P 1'
#
loop_
_entity.id
_entity.type
_entity.pdbx_description
1 polymer ?
#
loop_
_entity_poly.entity_id
_entity_poly.type
_entity_poly.pdbx_seq_one_letter_code
_entity_poly.pdbx_strand_id
1 'polypeptide(L)'
;MICQNAILSDEYMDYIWKADVNPPAEMDPLPYGVCAQYISPSFSVYYISRKEVFGNRTSLPIGDYALPWCYTQLNTESLETTKILQVQNQPTLKLRGQGVILGFLDSGIELKQMTFRKADGKTRVLELWDQTDQSGRSPEGFQYGSVYTSEDIDKLLAEEQEVLAGKDENGHGT
;
A
#
# COMPACT_ATOMS: atom_id res chain seq x y z
N MET A 1 -7.84 10.73 -21.21
CA MET A 1 -8.05 11.39 -19.88
C MET A 1 -6.88 10.96 -19.02
N ILE A 2 -6.20 11.88 -18.36
CA ILE A 2 -5.04 11.53 -17.52
C ILE A 2 -5.59 10.94 -16.24
N CYS A 3 -5.22 9.69 -15.91
CA CYS A 3 -5.70 8.98 -14.70
C CYS A 3 -5.38 9.69 -13.39
N GLN A 4 -4.42 10.59 -13.40
CA GLN A 4 -3.93 11.32 -12.23
C GLN A 4 -5.05 11.96 -11.39
N ASN A 5 -6.07 12.53 -12.02
CA ASN A 5 -7.19 13.13 -11.29
C ASN A 5 -8.13 12.07 -10.67
N ALA A 6 -8.16 10.86 -11.22
CA ALA A 6 -8.99 9.78 -10.69
C ALA A 6 -8.31 9.04 -9.52
N ILE A 7 -6.99 8.92 -9.57
CA ILE A 7 -6.18 8.23 -8.52
C ILE A 7 -6.37 8.86 -7.14
N LEU A 8 -6.48 10.20 -7.08
CA LEU A 8 -6.56 10.96 -5.82
C LEU A 8 -7.99 11.39 -5.48
N SER A 9 -9.00 10.91 -6.20
CA SER A 9 -10.38 11.36 -6.03
C SER A 9 -11.26 10.29 -5.39
N ASP A 10 -11.92 10.64 -4.30
CA ASP A 10 -12.93 9.79 -3.64
C ASP A 10 -14.17 9.50 -4.50
N GLU A 11 -14.31 10.21 -5.63
CA GLU A 11 -15.40 9.96 -6.59
C GLU A 11 -15.17 8.70 -7.42
N TYR A 12 -13.95 8.18 -7.42
CA TYR A 12 -13.56 6.98 -8.15
C TYR A 12 -13.23 5.83 -7.18
N MET A 13 -13.31 4.64 -7.69
CA MET A 13 -12.87 3.43 -7.02
C MET A 13 -11.88 2.68 -7.90
N ASP A 14 -10.90 2.07 -7.27
CA ASP A 14 -9.91 1.25 -7.92
C ASP A 14 -10.48 -0.15 -8.17
N TYR A 15 -10.33 -0.63 -9.38
CA TYR A 15 -10.72 -1.96 -9.77
C TYR A 15 -9.52 -2.67 -10.43
N ILE A 16 -9.05 -3.72 -9.79
CA ILE A 16 -7.92 -4.50 -10.31
C ILE A 16 -8.44 -5.54 -11.29
N TRP A 17 -8.05 -5.39 -12.54
CA TRP A 17 -8.32 -6.37 -13.58
C TRP A 17 -7.14 -7.32 -13.74
N LYS A 18 -7.41 -8.62 -13.64
CA LYS A 18 -6.45 -9.67 -13.96
C LYS A 18 -6.77 -10.23 -15.34
N ALA A 19 -5.88 -10.02 -16.30
CA ALA A 19 -6.01 -10.62 -17.62
C ALA A 19 -5.44 -12.03 -17.59
N ASP A 20 -6.31 -13.03 -17.67
CA ASP A 20 -5.89 -14.37 -18.01
C ASP A 20 -5.73 -14.44 -19.54
N VAL A 21 -4.49 -14.26 -19.99
CA VAL A 21 -4.08 -14.48 -21.41
C VAL A 21 -4.75 -13.54 -22.42
N ASN A 22 -4.05 -12.54 -22.84
CA ASN A 22 -4.35 -11.44 -23.74
C ASN A 22 -5.28 -10.36 -23.16
N PRO A 23 -4.76 -9.14 -22.94
CA PRO A 23 -5.64 -7.99 -22.85
C PRO A 23 -6.46 -7.98 -24.15
N PRO A 24 -7.79 -7.83 -24.09
CA PRO A 24 -8.55 -7.59 -25.29
C PRO A 24 -7.91 -6.42 -25.99
N ALA A 25 -7.46 -6.60 -27.22
CA ALA A 25 -6.74 -5.61 -28.03
C ALA A 25 -7.54 -4.31 -28.23
N GLU A 26 -8.79 -4.33 -27.84
CA GLU A 26 -9.76 -3.24 -27.86
C GLU A 26 -10.70 -3.42 -26.66
N MET A 27 -10.24 -3.09 -25.45
CA MET A 27 -11.20 -2.59 -24.48
C MET A 27 -11.52 -1.15 -24.88
N ASP A 28 -12.42 -1.02 -25.81
CA ASP A 28 -13.21 0.18 -26.01
C ASP A 28 -13.66 0.68 -24.65
N PRO A 29 -13.68 2.00 -24.40
CA PRO A 29 -13.79 2.54 -23.07
C PRO A 29 -14.90 1.83 -22.32
N LEU A 30 -14.57 1.23 -21.20
CA LEU A 30 -15.54 0.65 -20.29
C LEU A 30 -16.68 1.65 -20.15
N PRO A 31 -17.96 1.25 -20.21
CA PRO A 31 -19.11 2.13 -20.38
C PRO A 31 -19.32 3.14 -19.23
N TYR A 32 -18.34 3.33 -18.35
CA TYR A 32 -18.45 4.04 -17.09
C TYR A 32 -17.43 5.17 -16.90
N GLY A 33 -16.96 5.79 -17.98
CA GLY A 33 -16.07 6.95 -17.87
C GLY A 33 -14.72 6.65 -17.25
N VAL A 34 -14.10 5.57 -17.67
CA VAL A 34 -12.99 4.94 -16.98
C VAL A 34 -11.65 5.41 -17.50
N CYS A 35 -10.74 5.59 -16.59
CA CYS A 35 -9.32 5.67 -16.84
C CYS A 35 -8.67 4.35 -16.43
N ALA A 36 -7.73 3.85 -17.23
CA ALA A 36 -7.00 2.62 -16.94
C ALA A 36 -5.50 2.88 -16.86
N GLN A 37 -4.85 2.26 -15.89
CA GLN A 37 -3.41 2.23 -15.75
C GLN A 37 -2.91 0.80 -15.95
N TYR A 38 -2.06 0.62 -16.94
CA TYR A 38 -1.38 -0.65 -17.18
C TYR A 38 -0.28 -0.86 -16.14
N ILE A 39 -0.29 -2.01 -15.48
CA ILE A 39 0.70 -2.38 -14.47
C ILE A 39 1.66 -3.45 -15.01
N SER A 40 1.10 -4.49 -15.61
CA SER A 40 1.87 -5.60 -16.16
C SER A 40 1.05 -6.37 -17.20
N PRO A 41 1.64 -7.34 -17.92
CA PRO A 41 0.88 -8.16 -18.88
C PRO A 41 -0.35 -8.86 -18.27
N SER A 42 -0.37 -9.06 -16.96
CA SER A 42 -1.45 -9.76 -16.26
C SER A 42 -2.38 -8.86 -15.46
N PHE A 43 -2.01 -7.58 -15.26
CA PHE A 43 -2.76 -6.69 -14.36
C PHE A 43 -2.88 -5.28 -14.93
N SER A 44 -4.07 -4.72 -14.77
CA SER A 44 -4.35 -3.30 -14.98
C SER A 44 -5.25 -2.80 -13.84
N VAL A 45 -5.12 -1.52 -13.51
CA VAL A 45 -6.02 -0.84 -12.57
C VAL A 45 -6.96 0.05 -13.37
N TYR A 46 -8.24 -0.09 -13.13
CA TYR A 46 -9.29 0.75 -13.69
C TYR A 46 -9.85 1.65 -12.60
N TYR A 47 -9.95 2.93 -12.87
CA TYR A 47 -10.56 3.93 -11.99
C TYR A 47 -11.99 4.16 -12.46
N ILE A 48 -12.97 3.68 -11.69
CA ILE A 48 -14.38 3.65 -12.06
C ILE A 48 -15.15 4.65 -11.20
N SER A 49 -15.97 5.51 -11.84
CA SER A 49 -16.80 6.45 -11.10
C SER A 49 -17.78 5.75 -10.17
N ARG A 50 -17.72 6.05 -8.88
CA ARG A 50 -18.65 5.51 -7.86
C ARG A 50 -20.09 5.87 -8.18
N LYS A 51 -20.33 7.09 -8.70
CA LYS A 51 -21.67 7.55 -9.06
C LYS A 51 -22.28 6.72 -10.17
N GLU A 52 -21.49 6.33 -11.16
CA GLU A 52 -21.97 5.50 -12.28
C GLU A 52 -22.21 4.06 -11.85
N VAL A 53 -21.39 3.52 -10.97
CA VAL A 53 -21.52 2.16 -10.47
C VAL A 53 -22.68 2.03 -9.47
N PHE A 54 -22.80 2.97 -8.53
CA PHE A 54 -23.75 2.88 -7.41
C PHE A 54 -24.99 3.76 -7.61
N GLY A 55 -24.97 4.75 -8.53
CA GLY A 55 -26.00 5.77 -8.65
C GLY A 55 -27.39 5.26 -8.99
N ASN A 56 -27.54 4.10 -9.65
CA ASN A 56 -28.81 3.55 -10.09
C ASN A 56 -28.91 2.01 -9.98
N ARG A 57 -28.03 1.34 -9.25
CA ARG A 57 -27.99 -0.14 -9.23
C ARG A 57 -27.89 -0.69 -7.81
N THR A 58 -28.60 -1.76 -7.57
CA THR A 58 -28.57 -2.54 -6.31
C THR A 58 -27.50 -3.64 -6.32
N SER A 59 -26.83 -3.85 -7.45
CA SER A 59 -25.76 -4.84 -7.59
C SER A 59 -24.61 -4.28 -8.41
N LEU A 60 -23.40 -4.59 -7.99
CA LEU A 60 -22.18 -4.28 -8.75
C LEU A 60 -22.13 -5.16 -10.00
N PRO A 61 -21.84 -4.60 -11.19
CA PRO A 61 -21.61 -5.38 -12.40
C PRO A 61 -20.25 -6.11 -12.39
N ILE A 62 -19.59 -6.07 -11.26
CA ILE A 62 -18.23 -6.58 -11.00
C ILE A 62 -18.40 -7.92 -10.30
N GLY A 63 -17.73 -8.95 -10.79
CA GLY A 63 -17.79 -10.28 -10.15
C GLY A 63 -17.24 -10.22 -8.71
N ASP A 64 -17.78 -11.05 -7.84
CA ASP A 64 -17.48 -11.10 -6.41
C ASP A 64 -15.97 -11.27 -6.11
N TYR A 65 -15.22 -11.85 -7.05
CA TYR A 65 -13.77 -12.04 -6.92
C TYR A 65 -12.94 -10.74 -7.08
N ALA A 66 -13.57 -9.65 -7.49
CA ALA A 66 -12.90 -8.36 -7.62
C ALA A 66 -12.98 -7.51 -6.34
N LEU A 67 -13.80 -7.92 -5.38
CA LEU A 67 -13.88 -7.25 -4.08
C LEU A 67 -12.81 -7.83 -3.15
N PRO A 68 -12.00 -6.98 -2.51
CA PRO A 68 -11.03 -7.46 -1.53
C PRO A 68 -11.76 -8.09 -0.35
N TRP A 69 -11.21 -9.18 0.16
CA TRP A 69 -11.68 -9.81 1.38
C TRP A 69 -11.37 -8.91 2.58
N CYS A 70 -12.30 -8.83 3.51
CA CYS A 70 -12.04 -8.15 4.78
C CYS A 70 -11.24 -9.06 5.70
N TYR A 71 -10.07 -8.58 6.13
CA TYR A 71 -9.22 -9.25 7.09
C TYR A 71 -9.16 -8.44 8.38
N THR A 72 -8.91 -9.12 9.49
CA THR A 72 -8.64 -8.49 10.78
C THR A 72 -7.16 -8.59 11.11
N GLN A 73 -6.70 -7.81 12.10
CA GLN A 73 -5.34 -7.91 12.59
C GLN A 73 -5.05 -9.33 13.11
N LEU A 74 -3.86 -9.82 12.80
CA LEU A 74 -3.37 -11.12 13.27
C LEU A 74 -2.71 -10.95 14.64
N ASN A 75 -2.84 -12.00 15.46
CA ASN A 75 -2.17 -12.08 16.77
C ASN A 75 -0.93 -13.00 16.70
N THR A 76 -0.31 -13.26 17.85
CA THR A 76 0.88 -14.12 17.95
C THR A 76 0.63 -15.57 17.54
N GLU A 77 -0.62 -16.04 17.51
CA GLU A 77 -0.97 -17.41 17.08
C GLU A 77 -0.56 -17.67 15.62
N SER A 78 -0.56 -16.64 14.79
CA SER A 78 -0.09 -16.74 13.40
C SER A 78 1.41 -17.08 13.31
N LEU A 79 2.21 -16.53 14.21
CA LEU A 79 3.65 -16.82 14.31
C LEU A 79 3.92 -18.24 14.82
N GLU A 80 3.10 -18.74 15.69
CA GLU A 80 3.17 -20.13 16.19
C GLU A 80 2.75 -21.12 15.11
N THR A 81 1.64 -20.85 14.43
CA THR A 81 1.12 -21.69 13.35
C THR A 81 2.13 -21.82 12.21
N THR A 82 2.77 -20.73 11.83
CA THR A 82 3.79 -20.69 10.77
C THR A 82 5.17 -21.21 11.21
N LYS A 83 5.33 -21.57 12.50
CA LYS A 83 6.59 -22.05 13.09
C LYS A 83 7.72 -21.00 13.11
N ILE A 84 7.43 -19.73 12.89
CA ILE A 84 8.43 -18.65 12.90
C ILE A 84 9.12 -18.56 14.25
N LEU A 85 8.39 -18.65 15.35
CA LEU A 85 8.97 -18.63 16.69
C LEU A 85 9.93 -19.78 16.93
N GLN A 86 9.68 -20.98 16.39
CA GLN A 86 10.57 -22.12 16.51
C GLN A 86 11.89 -21.88 15.76
N VAL A 87 11.84 -21.28 14.58
CA VAL A 87 13.03 -20.93 13.79
C VAL A 87 13.86 -19.87 14.50
N GLN A 88 13.22 -18.82 15.01
CA GLN A 88 13.89 -17.75 15.74
C GLN A 88 14.58 -18.23 17.02
N ASN A 89 14.00 -19.21 17.68
CA ASN A 89 14.49 -19.75 18.95
C ASN A 89 15.54 -20.89 18.77
N GLN A 90 15.88 -21.20 17.52
CA GLN A 90 16.94 -22.18 17.23
C GLN A 90 18.33 -21.65 17.63
N PRO A 91 19.00 -22.27 18.64
CA PRO A 91 20.24 -21.71 19.19
C PRO A 91 21.42 -21.80 18.21
N THR A 92 21.36 -22.70 17.24
CA THR A 92 22.43 -22.93 16.26
C THR A 92 22.34 -22.05 15.03
N LEU A 93 21.13 -21.75 14.57
CA LEU A 93 20.91 -21.00 13.34
C LEU A 93 21.03 -19.49 13.54
N LYS A 94 20.62 -18.97 14.70
CA LYS A 94 20.64 -17.54 15.07
C LYS A 94 20.04 -16.61 13.99
N LEU A 95 19.02 -17.11 13.28
CA LEU A 95 18.38 -16.35 12.19
C LEU A 95 17.51 -15.24 12.78
N ARG A 96 17.83 -14.00 12.43
CA ARG A 96 17.15 -12.79 12.89
C ARG A 96 16.72 -11.87 11.75
N GLY A 97 16.81 -12.35 10.51
CA GLY A 97 16.50 -11.54 9.32
C GLY A 97 17.54 -10.44 9.02
N GLN A 98 18.73 -10.49 9.62
CA GLN A 98 19.74 -9.48 9.39
C GLN A 98 20.13 -9.42 7.91
N GLY A 99 20.13 -8.22 7.33
CA GLY A 99 20.42 -7.98 5.92
C GLY A 99 19.25 -8.25 4.97
N VAL A 100 18.07 -8.63 5.49
CA VAL A 100 16.85 -8.77 4.71
C VAL A 100 16.07 -7.46 4.71
N ILE A 101 15.66 -7.01 3.54
CA ILE A 101 14.76 -5.86 3.37
C ILE A 101 13.34 -6.39 3.26
N LEU A 102 12.42 -5.82 4.02
CA LEU A 102 10.99 -6.10 3.95
C LEU A 102 10.27 -4.89 3.36
N GLY A 103 9.43 -5.12 2.37
CA GLY A 103 8.50 -4.12 1.84
C GLY A 103 7.11 -4.35 2.42
N PHE A 104 6.48 -3.27 2.89
CA PHE A 104 5.11 -3.28 3.40
C PHE A 104 4.25 -2.37 2.54
N LEU A 105 3.05 -2.82 2.24
CA LEU A 105 2.00 -2.06 1.59
C LEU A 105 0.81 -2.06 2.53
N ASP A 106 0.58 -0.95 3.20
CA ASP A 106 -0.41 -0.89 4.27
C ASP A 106 -1.00 0.52 4.44
N SER A 107 -1.86 0.72 5.44
CA SER A 107 -2.56 1.97 5.73
C SER A 107 -1.65 3.09 6.24
N GLY A 108 -0.46 2.76 6.71
CA GLY A 108 0.51 3.70 7.25
C GLY A 108 1.49 3.03 8.21
N ILE A 109 2.21 3.86 8.96
CA ILE A 109 3.21 3.42 9.93
C ILE A 109 3.35 4.45 11.05
N GLU A 110 3.40 4.02 12.31
CA GLU A 110 3.75 4.88 13.45
C GLU A 110 5.28 4.91 13.64
N LEU A 111 5.94 5.84 12.94
CA LEU A 111 7.40 5.95 12.92
C LEU A 111 8.05 6.16 14.29
N LYS A 112 7.30 6.67 15.27
CA LYS A 112 7.81 6.89 16.64
C LYS A 112 7.90 5.61 17.46
N GLN A 113 7.26 4.52 17.04
CA GLN A 113 7.35 3.26 17.76
C GLN A 113 8.78 2.72 17.82
N MET A 114 9.16 2.23 19.00
CA MET A 114 10.50 1.70 19.25
C MET A 114 10.86 0.50 18.36
N THR A 115 9.87 -0.24 17.86
CA THR A 115 10.04 -1.34 16.93
C THR A 115 10.71 -0.92 15.62
N PHE A 116 10.42 0.31 15.16
CA PHE A 116 10.97 0.88 13.94
C PHE A 116 12.25 1.69 14.16
N ARG A 117 12.84 1.64 15.38
CA ARG A 117 14.04 2.39 15.74
C ARG A 117 15.21 1.46 16.06
N LYS A 118 16.40 1.93 15.75
CA LYS A 118 17.67 1.33 16.16
C LYS A 118 18.01 1.74 17.60
N ALA A 119 18.99 1.07 18.19
CA ALA A 119 19.46 1.39 19.53
C ALA A 119 20.03 2.81 19.68
N ASP A 120 20.51 3.41 18.60
CA ASP A 120 21.01 4.78 18.54
C ASP A 120 19.89 5.84 18.37
N GLY A 121 18.62 5.40 18.34
CA GLY A 121 17.45 6.24 18.19
C GLY A 121 17.08 6.59 16.74
N LYS A 122 17.90 6.21 15.76
CA LYS A 122 17.61 6.41 14.34
C LYS A 122 16.56 5.44 13.83
N THR A 123 15.92 5.78 12.71
CA THR A 123 14.95 4.90 12.09
C THR A 123 15.58 3.61 11.52
N ARG A 124 14.81 2.54 11.53
CA ARG A 124 15.11 1.28 10.79
C ARG A 124 14.48 1.29 9.40
N VAL A 125 13.56 2.21 9.14
CA VAL A 125 12.90 2.37 7.85
C VAL A 125 13.91 2.95 6.86
N LEU A 126 14.10 2.29 5.73
CA LEU A 126 15.02 2.72 4.69
C LEU A 126 14.39 3.78 3.82
N GLU A 127 13.14 3.58 3.45
CA GLU A 127 12.36 4.47 2.60
C GLU A 127 10.88 4.32 2.91
N LEU A 128 10.15 5.41 2.90
CA LEU A 128 8.70 5.46 3.05
C LEU A 128 8.12 6.21 1.85
N TRP A 129 7.15 5.63 1.18
CA TRP A 129 6.33 6.31 0.20
C TRP A 129 4.94 6.58 0.79
N ASP A 130 4.70 7.81 1.18
CA ASP A 130 3.38 8.28 1.58
C ASP A 130 2.58 8.68 0.33
N GLN A 131 1.61 7.86 -0.02
CA GLN A 131 0.78 8.07 -1.21
C GLN A 131 -0.24 9.20 -1.02
N THR A 132 -0.52 9.61 0.20
CA THR A 132 -1.48 10.66 0.53
C THR A 132 -0.85 12.05 0.52
N ASP A 133 0.43 12.16 0.84
CA ASP A 133 1.17 13.41 0.82
C ASP A 133 1.63 13.77 -0.60
N GLN A 134 1.25 14.96 -1.07
CA GLN A 134 1.59 15.46 -2.41
C GLN A 134 2.64 16.59 -2.38
N SER A 135 3.27 16.83 -1.23
CA SER A 135 4.18 17.97 -1.02
C SER A 135 5.61 17.69 -1.47
N GLY A 136 6.01 16.42 -1.52
CA GLY A 136 7.37 16.00 -1.81
C GLY A 136 7.57 15.42 -3.21
N ARG A 137 8.70 14.70 -3.38
CA ARG A 137 9.05 14.06 -4.63
C ARG A 137 8.38 12.68 -4.73
N SER A 138 7.66 12.43 -5.82
CA SER A 138 7.11 11.10 -6.12
C SER A 138 8.21 10.08 -6.48
N PRO A 139 7.98 8.78 -6.25
CA PRO A 139 8.89 7.73 -6.70
C PRO A 139 9.01 7.71 -8.23
N GLU A 140 10.09 7.14 -8.73
CA GLU A 140 10.28 6.97 -10.18
C GLU A 140 9.15 6.12 -10.78
N GLY A 141 8.58 6.61 -11.89
CA GLY A 141 7.45 5.97 -12.56
C GLY A 141 6.07 6.32 -12.00
N PHE A 142 5.99 7.06 -10.89
CA PHE A 142 4.74 7.51 -10.30
C PHE A 142 4.63 9.03 -10.34
N GLN A 143 3.40 9.54 -10.31
CA GLN A 143 3.11 10.98 -10.38
C GLN A 143 2.37 11.48 -9.13
N TYR A 144 2.42 10.74 -8.04
CA TYR A 144 1.74 11.07 -6.80
C TYR A 144 2.51 10.52 -5.60
N GLY A 145 2.17 11.02 -4.42
CA GLY A 145 2.80 10.66 -3.17
C GLY A 145 4.17 11.31 -2.98
N SER A 146 4.67 11.22 -1.78
CA SER A 146 5.98 11.74 -1.37
C SER A 146 6.87 10.62 -0.83
N VAL A 147 8.13 10.61 -1.26
CA VAL A 147 9.15 9.66 -0.78
C VAL A 147 9.98 10.33 0.29
N TYR A 148 10.12 9.65 1.41
CA TYR A 148 10.97 10.01 2.55
C TYR A 148 12.10 8.98 2.69
N THR A 149 13.32 9.45 2.62
CA THR A 149 14.51 8.62 2.90
C THR A 149 14.69 8.42 4.41
N SER A 150 15.58 7.50 4.80
CA SER A 150 15.93 7.32 6.22
C SER A 150 16.45 8.60 6.87
N GLU A 151 17.19 9.43 6.13
CA GLU A 151 17.68 10.73 6.62
C GLU A 151 16.54 11.73 6.83
N ASP A 152 15.55 11.75 5.96
CA ASP A 152 14.38 12.62 6.10
C ASP A 152 13.52 12.19 7.30
N ILE A 153 13.32 10.87 7.46
CA ILE A 153 12.62 10.31 8.61
C ILE A 153 13.36 10.64 9.92
N ASP A 154 14.69 10.50 9.96
CA ASP A 154 15.48 10.83 11.16
C ASP A 154 15.36 12.31 11.53
N LYS A 155 15.29 13.22 10.55
CA LYS A 155 15.03 14.66 10.81
C LYS A 155 13.64 14.87 11.40
N LEU A 156 12.60 14.27 10.80
CA LEU A 156 11.23 14.36 11.30
C LEU A 156 11.10 13.82 12.74
N LEU A 157 11.83 12.75 13.06
CA LEU A 157 11.84 12.16 14.40
C LEU A 157 12.59 13.01 15.43
N ALA A 158 13.54 13.83 14.98
CA ALA A 158 14.30 14.76 15.84
C ALA A 158 13.52 16.05 16.14
N GLU A 159 12.61 16.43 15.28
CA GLU A 159 11.77 17.60 15.45
C GLU A 159 10.61 17.26 16.36
N GLU A 160 10.61 17.24 17.60
CA GLU A 160 9.55 16.88 18.60
C GLU A 160 8.07 17.14 18.17
N GLN A 161 7.84 17.49 16.92
CA GLN A 161 6.54 17.73 16.30
C GLN A 161 5.82 16.40 15.95
N GLU A 162 4.53 16.49 15.66
CA GLU A 162 3.77 15.35 15.17
C GLU A 162 4.30 14.94 13.79
N VAL A 163 4.77 13.69 13.67
CA VAL A 163 5.19 13.14 12.37
C VAL A 163 3.93 12.74 11.60
N LEU A 164 3.59 13.50 10.58
CA LEU A 164 2.40 13.24 9.75
C LEU A 164 2.70 12.32 8.57
N ALA A 165 3.99 12.21 8.16
CA ALA A 165 4.39 11.37 7.04
C ALA A 165 4.01 9.90 7.28
N GLY A 166 3.17 9.36 6.41
CA GLY A 166 2.73 7.96 6.46
C GLY A 166 1.94 7.58 7.70
N LYS A 167 1.32 8.53 8.41
CA LYS A 167 0.61 8.29 9.68
C LYS A 167 -0.43 7.18 9.54
N ASP A 168 -0.35 6.19 10.39
CA ASP A 168 -1.31 5.10 10.47
C ASP A 168 -2.50 5.48 11.37
N GLU A 169 -3.53 6.06 10.76
CA GLU A 169 -4.73 6.48 11.49
C GLU A 169 -5.60 5.30 11.96
N ASN A 170 -5.45 4.15 11.34
CA ASN A 170 -6.27 2.97 11.60
C ASN A 170 -5.59 1.96 12.52
N GLY A 171 -4.26 2.09 12.73
CA GLY A 171 -3.46 1.14 13.49
C GLY A 171 -3.31 -0.24 12.83
N HIS A 172 -3.58 -0.34 11.53
CA HIS A 172 -3.50 -1.60 10.79
C HIS A 172 -2.08 -1.87 10.32
N GLY A 173 -1.38 -0.85 9.84
CA GLY A 173 -0.03 -0.94 9.31
C GLY A 173 1.07 -0.90 10.38
N THR A 174 0.71 -0.66 11.64
CA THR A 174 1.61 -0.57 12.77
C THR A 174 1.44 -1.77 13.69
#